data_337be78310a05f9a62c78648c3f12daf
#
_entry.id   337be78310a05f9a62c78648c3f12daf
#
_cell.length_a   1.000
_cell.length_b   1.000
_cell.length_c   1.000
_cell.angle_alpha   90.00
_cell.angle_beta   90.00
_cell.angle_gamma   90.00
#
_symmetry.space_group_name_H-M   'P 1'
#
loop_
_entity.id
_entity.type
_entity.pdbx_description
1 polymer ?
#
loop_
_entity_poly.entity_id
_entity_poly.type
_entity_poly.pdbx_seq_one_letter_code
_entity_poly.pdbx_strand_id
1 'polypeptide(L)'
;MVTRRALEGEVVRRFMNPHPITVSPDMTIQEVVDDYVYRYHHKMYPVVSGDHGVTGCITTGRIKEIPREEWNLKPVEEITLPCDRENTVRPDTDAIQALSLMNQTGNSRLMVMEGEALVGIISLKDLMAFLSLRVELEI
;
A
#
# COMPACT_ATOMS: atom_id res chain seq x y z
N MET A 1 -4.59 -19.34 -17.77
CA MET A 1 -3.54 -19.35 -16.75
C MET A 1 -4.14 -19.55 -15.36
N VAL A 2 -3.45 -20.26 -14.49
CA VAL A 2 -3.92 -20.59 -13.16
C VAL A 2 -4.21 -19.34 -12.32
N THR A 3 -3.30 -18.36 -12.33
CA THR A 3 -3.44 -17.12 -11.55
C THR A 3 -4.71 -16.36 -11.93
N ARG A 4 -4.94 -16.18 -13.22
CA ARG A 4 -6.10 -15.44 -13.71
C ARG A 4 -7.40 -16.13 -13.33
N ARG A 5 -7.45 -17.46 -13.52
CA ARG A 5 -8.63 -18.25 -13.18
C ARG A 5 -8.91 -18.21 -11.69
N ALA A 6 -7.86 -18.30 -10.86
CA ALA A 6 -8.00 -18.32 -9.41
C ALA A 6 -8.51 -16.99 -8.85
N LEU A 7 -8.25 -15.87 -9.54
CA LEU A 7 -8.74 -14.55 -9.12
C LEU A 7 -10.00 -14.10 -9.84
N GLU A 8 -10.47 -14.89 -10.81
CA GLU A 8 -11.65 -14.52 -11.60
C GLU A 8 -12.88 -14.33 -10.71
N GLY A 9 -13.52 -13.17 -10.85
CA GLY A 9 -14.68 -12.84 -10.05
C GLY A 9 -14.38 -12.28 -8.66
N GLU A 10 -13.12 -12.22 -8.28
CA GLU A 10 -12.74 -11.68 -6.98
C GLU A 10 -12.44 -10.19 -7.08
N VAL A 11 -12.80 -9.45 -6.02
CA VAL A 11 -12.56 -8.01 -5.95
C VAL A 11 -11.64 -7.67 -4.78
N VAL A 12 -11.03 -6.49 -4.86
CA VAL A 12 -10.06 -6.00 -3.87
C VAL A 12 -10.61 -6.04 -2.45
N ARG A 13 -11.88 -5.70 -2.25
CA ARG A 13 -12.51 -5.68 -0.91
C ARG A 13 -12.30 -6.98 -0.13
N ARG A 14 -12.28 -8.11 -0.83
CA ARG A 14 -12.11 -9.41 -0.19
C ARG A 14 -10.73 -9.57 0.46
N PHE A 15 -9.72 -8.91 -0.08
CA PHE A 15 -8.33 -9.12 0.34
C PHE A 15 -7.73 -7.95 1.12
N MET A 16 -8.37 -6.80 1.11
CA MET A 16 -7.82 -5.62 1.76
C MET A 16 -7.85 -5.73 3.27
N ASN A 17 -6.86 -5.10 3.90
CA ASN A 17 -6.89 -4.87 5.34
C ASN A 17 -7.67 -3.56 5.56
N PRO A 18 -8.82 -3.60 6.27
CA PRO A 18 -9.62 -2.39 6.49
C PRO A 18 -9.05 -1.46 7.56
N HIS A 19 -7.97 -1.87 8.22
CA HIS A 19 -7.32 -1.09 9.28
C HIS A 19 -5.84 -0.88 8.94
N PRO A 20 -5.53 -0.13 7.88
CA PRO A 20 -4.15 0.07 7.48
C PRO A 20 -3.38 0.86 8.53
N ILE A 21 -2.08 0.55 8.65
CA ILE A 21 -1.20 1.31 9.50
C ILE A 21 -0.80 2.55 8.73
N THR A 22 -1.06 3.72 9.30
CA THR A 22 -0.83 5.01 8.64
C THR A 22 0.18 5.83 9.43
N VAL A 23 0.77 6.81 8.77
CA VAL A 23 1.71 7.74 9.39
C VAL A 23 1.19 9.17 9.25
N SER A 24 1.68 10.05 10.11
CA SER A 24 1.28 11.45 10.12
C SER A 24 2.25 12.28 9.27
N PRO A 25 1.77 13.32 8.55
CA PRO A 25 2.63 14.12 7.68
C PRO A 25 3.73 14.90 8.39
N ASP A 26 3.53 15.20 9.67
CA ASP A 26 4.49 15.97 10.47
C ASP A 26 5.55 15.10 11.15
N MET A 27 5.45 13.78 11.06
CA MET A 27 6.51 12.89 11.56
C MET A 27 7.78 13.06 10.73
N THR A 28 8.94 12.90 11.37
CA THR A 28 10.18 12.90 10.62
C THR A 28 10.36 11.57 9.88
N ILE A 29 11.15 11.59 8.82
CA ILE A 29 11.47 10.35 8.09
C ILE A 29 12.12 9.35 9.05
N GLN A 30 12.99 9.82 9.94
CA GLN A 30 13.65 8.94 10.92
C GLN A 30 12.64 8.24 11.82
N GLU A 31 11.63 8.96 12.31
CA GLU A 31 10.58 8.37 13.14
C GLU A 31 9.80 7.29 12.38
N VAL A 32 9.48 7.54 11.11
CA VAL A 32 8.78 6.55 10.29
C VAL A 32 9.64 5.30 10.11
N VAL A 33 10.93 5.46 9.85
CA VAL A 33 11.83 4.32 9.68
C VAL A 33 11.92 3.51 10.96
N ASP A 34 12.20 4.16 12.09
CA ASP A 34 12.43 3.46 13.35
C ASP A 34 11.17 2.84 13.93
N ASP A 35 10.05 3.57 13.91
CA ASP A 35 8.84 3.17 14.62
C ASP A 35 7.85 2.39 13.74
N TYR A 36 7.97 2.48 12.42
CA TYR A 36 7.04 1.84 11.50
C TYR A 36 7.72 0.85 10.56
N VAL A 37 8.71 1.28 9.79
CA VAL A 37 9.35 0.40 8.81
C VAL A 37 9.99 -0.81 9.49
N TYR A 38 10.78 -0.58 10.53
CA TYR A 38 11.47 -1.65 11.24
C TYR A 38 10.55 -2.46 12.15
N ARG A 39 9.40 -1.90 12.49
CA ARG A 39 8.43 -2.59 13.35
C ARG A 39 7.46 -3.47 12.56
N TYR A 40 6.87 -2.93 11.49
CA TYR A 40 5.81 -3.60 10.74
C TYR A 40 6.29 -4.26 9.45
N HIS A 41 7.45 -3.88 8.96
CA HIS A 41 8.08 -4.45 7.77
C HIS A 41 7.29 -4.24 6.47
N HIS A 42 6.53 -3.15 6.38
CA HIS A 42 5.82 -2.79 5.17
C HIS A 42 6.66 -1.83 4.33
N LYS A 43 6.48 -1.90 3.02
CA LYS A 43 7.21 -1.03 2.09
C LYS A 43 6.45 0.25 1.75
N MET A 44 5.21 0.39 2.22
CA MET A 44 4.40 1.56 1.95
C MET A 44 3.47 1.83 3.12
N TYR A 45 3.31 3.11 3.45
CA TYR A 45 2.41 3.58 4.52
C TYR A 45 1.62 4.77 3.99
N PRO A 46 0.28 4.74 4.07
CA PRO A 46 -0.52 5.92 3.76
C PRO A 46 -0.19 7.04 4.74
N VAL A 47 -0.15 8.27 4.22
CA VAL A 47 0.08 9.47 5.02
C VAL A 47 -1.28 10.11 5.26
N VAL A 48 -1.67 10.22 6.52
CA VAL A 48 -2.99 10.70 6.90
C VAL A 48 -2.85 11.89 7.83
N SER A 49 -3.45 13.02 7.43
CA SER A 49 -3.57 14.20 8.28
C SER A 49 -4.86 14.09 9.07
N GLY A 50 -4.84 14.44 10.34
CA GLY A 50 -6.01 14.34 11.21
C GLY A 50 -7.24 15.09 10.67
N ASP A 51 -6.99 16.23 10.01
CA ASP A 51 -8.08 17.11 9.55
C ASP A 51 -8.40 16.97 8.07
N HIS A 52 -7.45 16.47 7.27
CA HIS A 52 -7.55 16.49 5.81
C HIS A 52 -7.59 15.10 5.16
N GLY A 53 -7.60 14.05 5.97
CA GLY A 53 -7.63 12.69 5.46
C GLY A 53 -6.31 12.26 4.83
N VAL A 54 -6.37 11.32 3.89
CA VAL A 54 -5.18 10.80 3.24
C VAL A 54 -4.60 11.84 2.27
N THR A 55 -3.31 12.12 2.40
CA THR A 55 -2.61 13.05 1.51
C THR A 55 -1.78 12.33 0.46
N GLY A 56 -1.53 11.05 0.65
CA GLY A 56 -0.71 10.24 -0.24
C GLY A 56 -0.10 9.08 0.51
N CYS A 57 1.07 8.67 0.08
CA CYS A 57 1.78 7.58 0.76
C CYS A 57 3.28 7.86 0.78
N ILE A 58 3.96 7.18 1.71
CA ILE A 58 5.41 7.15 1.75
C ILE A 58 5.86 5.71 1.49
N THR A 59 6.89 5.54 0.69
CA THR A 59 7.43 4.23 0.36
C THR A 59 8.88 4.12 0.81
N THR A 60 9.34 2.90 1.06
CA THR A 60 10.75 2.68 1.38
C THR A 60 11.64 3.08 0.22
N GLY A 61 11.17 2.91 -1.02
CA GLY A 61 11.89 3.37 -2.21
C GLY A 61 12.11 4.87 -2.22
N ARG A 62 11.10 5.63 -1.81
CA ARG A 62 11.21 7.10 -1.73
C ARG A 62 12.13 7.52 -0.60
N ILE A 63 12.03 6.88 0.57
CA ILE A 63 12.90 7.15 1.71
C ILE A 63 14.37 6.94 1.33
N LYS A 64 14.62 5.88 0.60
CA LYS A 64 15.97 5.51 0.16
C LYS A 64 16.64 6.58 -0.69
N GLU A 65 15.87 7.41 -1.39
CA GLU A 65 16.38 8.49 -2.22
C GLU A 65 16.89 9.68 -1.39
N ILE A 66 16.50 9.77 -0.11
CA ILE A 66 16.86 10.89 0.75
C ILE A 66 18.13 10.54 1.53
N PRO A 67 19.15 11.45 1.55
CA PRO A 67 20.35 11.22 2.33
C PRO A 67 20.04 10.96 3.80
N ARG A 68 20.68 9.97 4.37
CA ARG A 68 20.38 9.52 5.73
C ARG A 68 20.51 10.61 6.78
N GLU A 69 21.48 11.50 6.62
CA GLU A 69 21.71 12.62 7.53
C GLU A 69 20.55 13.63 7.55
N GLU A 70 19.65 13.57 6.55
CA GLU A 70 18.51 14.48 6.47
C GLU A 70 17.24 13.88 7.08
N TRP A 71 17.24 12.58 7.43
CA TRP A 71 16.04 11.90 7.92
C TRP A 71 15.49 12.49 9.21
N ASN A 72 16.34 13.01 10.08
CA ASN A 72 15.92 13.66 11.33
C ASN A 72 15.37 15.07 11.12
N LEU A 73 15.65 15.66 9.95
CA LEU A 73 15.34 17.05 9.69
C LEU A 73 14.14 17.24 8.78
N LYS A 74 13.78 16.20 8.00
CA LYS A 74 12.70 16.32 7.02
C LYS A 74 11.42 15.66 7.53
N PRO A 75 10.28 16.37 7.47
CA PRO A 75 8.99 15.74 7.73
C PRO A 75 8.57 14.87 6.56
N VAL A 76 7.78 13.87 6.85
CA VAL A 76 7.26 12.92 5.87
C VAL A 76 6.53 13.64 4.72
N GLU A 77 5.81 14.72 5.03
CA GLU A 77 5.04 15.46 4.02
C GLU A 77 5.90 15.94 2.85
N GLU A 78 7.17 16.23 3.07
CA GLU A 78 8.07 16.69 2.00
C GLU A 78 8.36 15.63 0.95
N ILE A 79 8.23 14.36 1.30
CA ILE A 79 8.54 13.26 0.39
C ILE A 79 7.32 12.37 0.12
N THR A 80 6.15 12.79 0.54
CA THR A 80 4.91 12.06 0.31
C THR A 80 4.57 12.05 -1.18
N LEU A 81 4.29 10.86 -1.69
CA LEU A 81 3.81 10.67 -3.05
C LEU A 81 2.29 10.86 -3.07
N PRO A 82 1.75 11.70 -3.95
CA PRO A 82 0.31 11.92 -3.98
C PRO A 82 -0.45 10.65 -4.39
N CYS A 83 -1.71 10.57 -4.00
CA CYS A 83 -2.58 9.50 -4.47
C CYS A 83 -2.77 9.62 -5.98
N ASP A 84 -2.55 8.53 -6.71
CA ASP A 84 -2.71 8.51 -8.15
C ASP A 84 -3.11 7.11 -8.62
N ARG A 85 -3.16 6.90 -9.93
CA ARG A 85 -3.56 5.62 -10.51
C ARG A 85 -2.54 4.51 -10.33
N GLU A 86 -1.33 4.84 -9.94
CA GLU A 86 -0.27 3.85 -9.73
C GLU A 86 -0.25 3.29 -8.31
N ASN A 87 -0.83 4.00 -7.35
CA ASN A 87 -0.78 3.59 -5.95
C ASN A 87 -2.15 3.43 -5.29
N THR A 88 -3.24 3.59 -6.04
CA THR A 88 -4.60 3.44 -5.50
C THR A 88 -5.45 2.51 -6.35
N VAL A 89 -6.39 1.83 -5.69
CA VAL A 89 -7.45 1.04 -6.32
C VAL A 89 -8.73 1.29 -5.54
N ARG A 90 -9.85 0.81 -6.06
CA ARG A 90 -11.15 0.90 -5.40
C ARG A 90 -11.51 -0.44 -4.76
N PRO A 91 -12.42 -0.44 -3.78
CA PRO A 91 -12.83 -1.71 -3.16
C PRO A 91 -13.44 -2.70 -4.16
N ASP A 92 -14.10 -2.20 -5.21
CA ASP A 92 -14.74 -3.04 -6.23
C ASP A 92 -13.84 -3.30 -7.45
N THR A 93 -12.60 -2.86 -7.41
CA THR A 93 -11.64 -3.17 -8.48
C THR A 93 -11.40 -4.68 -8.52
N ASP A 94 -11.31 -5.24 -9.71
CA ASP A 94 -10.98 -6.67 -9.88
C ASP A 94 -9.60 -6.97 -9.28
N ALA A 95 -9.49 -8.07 -8.55
CA ALA A 95 -8.22 -8.47 -7.96
C ALA A 95 -7.14 -8.69 -9.02
N ILE A 96 -7.53 -9.15 -10.21
CA ILE A 96 -6.60 -9.32 -11.34
C ILE A 96 -6.01 -7.97 -11.75
N GLN A 97 -6.83 -6.92 -11.78
CA GLN A 97 -6.36 -5.57 -12.13
C GLN A 97 -5.40 -5.03 -11.07
N ALA A 98 -5.69 -5.28 -9.80
CA ALA A 98 -4.79 -4.88 -8.71
C ALA A 98 -3.44 -5.58 -8.84
N LEU A 99 -3.45 -6.88 -9.10
CA LEU A 99 -2.22 -7.66 -9.29
C LEU A 99 -1.43 -7.14 -10.47
N SER A 100 -2.10 -6.86 -11.58
CA SER A 100 -1.50 -6.30 -12.78
C SER A 100 -0.82 -4.96 -12.49
N LEU A 101 -1.51 -4.10 -11.76
CA LEU A 101 -0.98 -2.79 -11.37
C LEU A 101 0.28 -2.94 -10.51
N MET A 102 0.26 -3.86 -9.56
CA MET A 102 1.43 -4.13 -8.73
C MET A 102 2.62 -4.58 -9.58
N ASN A 103 2.37 -5.45 -10.56
CA ASN A 103 3.43 -5.93 -11.45
C ASN A 103 3.98 -4.81 -12.36
N GLN A 104 3.11 -3.93 -12.85
CA GLN A 104 3.52 -2.84 -13.72
C GLN A 104 4.31 -1.75 -12.99
N THR A 105 3.94 -1.47 -11.76
CA THR A 105 4.53 -0.36 -11.00
C THR A 105 5.66 -0.80 -10.07
N GLY A 106 5.72 -2.08 -9.74
CA GLY A 106 6.63 -2.55 -8.70
C GLY A 106 6.12 -2.29 -7.29
N ASN A 107 4.93 -1.72 -7.15
CA ASN A 107 4.33 -1.49 -5.83
C ASN A 107 3.77 -2.80 -5.30
N SER A 108 4.21 -3.22 -4.12
CA SER A 108 3.71 -4.44 -3.48
C SER A 108 2.48 -4.18 -2.60
N ARG A 109 2.09 -2.92 -2.49
CA ARG A 109 0.92 -2.48 -1.71
C ARG A 109 0.23 -1.37 -2.46
N LEU A 110 -1.11 -1.33 -2.35
CA LEU A 110 -1.92 -0.28 -2.96
C LEU A 110 -2.92 0.22 -1.92
N MET A 111 -3.14 1.52 -1.91
CA MET A 111 -4.17 2.11 -1.05
C MET A 111 -5.53 1.82 -1.68
N VAL A 112 -6.51 1.46 -0.85
CA VAL A 112 -7.87 1.21 -1.32
C VAL A 112 -8.69 2.44 -0.94
N MET A 113 -9.17 3.14 -1.96
CA MET A 113 -9.87 4.41 -1.80
C MET A 113 -11.32 4.29 -2.23
N GLU A 114 -12.20 4.93 -1.46
CA GLU A 114 -13.60 5.08 -1.83
C GLU A 114 -13.86 6.58 -1.84
N GLY A 115 -13.88 7.17 -3.03
CA GLY A 115 -13.85 8.62 -3.14
C GLY A 115 -12.53 9.14 -2.57
N GLU A 116 -12.63 10.05 -1.63
CA GLU A 116 -11.45 10.62 -0.95
C GLU A 116 -11.09 9.89 0.34
N ALA A 117 -11.84 8.86 0.69
CA ALA A 117 -11.62 8.12 1.94
C ALA A 117 -10.73 6.91 1.72
N LEU A 118 -9.73 6.76 2.59
CA LEU A 118 -8.90 5.56 2.64
C LEU A 118 -9.69 4.50 3.42
N VAL A 119 -10.07 3.41 2.75
CA VAL A 119 -10.86 2.35 3.39
C VAL A 119 -10.07 1.08 3.64
N GLY A 120 -8.86 0.98 3.13
CA GLY A 120 -8.02 -0.17 3.37
C GLY A 120 -6.73 -0.13 2.60
N ILE A 121 -5.99 -1.20 2.71
CA ILE A 121 -4.77 -1.41 1.93
C ILE A 121 -4.74 -2.87 1.46
N ILE A 122 -4.31 -3.09 0.23
CA ILE A 122 -4.16 -4.43 -0.32
C ILE A 122 -2.68 -4.68 -0.59
N SER A 123 -2.20 -5.87 -0.24
CA SER A 123 -0.81 -6.23 -0.45
C SER A 123 -0.68 -7.41 -1.41
N LEU A 124 0.45 -7.44 -2.11
CA LEU A 124 0.79 -8.58 -2.97
C LEU A 124 0.86 -9.87 -2.15
N LYS A 125 1.38 -9.78 -0.93
CA LYS A 125 1.49 -10.91 -0.03
C LYS A 125 0.13 -11.56 0.23
N ASP A 126 -0.91 -10.75 0.47
CA ASP A 126 -2.25 -11.26 0.73
C ASP A 126 -2.86 -11.93 -0.50
N LEU A 127 -2.65 -11.35 -1.68
CA LEU A 127 -3.10 -11.96 -2.93
C LEU A 127 -2.41 -13.29 -3.19
N MET A 128 -1.10 -13.34 -2.98
CA MET A 128 -0.34 -14.57 -3.20
C MET A 128 -0.70 -15.65 -2.20
N ALA A 129 -0.99 -15.29 -0.95
CA ALA A 129 -1.44 -16.25 0.06
C ALA A 129 -2.76 -16.90 -0.36
N PHE A 130 -3.71 -16.11 -0.86
CA PHE A 130 -4.98 -16.63 -1.36
C PHE A 130 -4.77 -17.55 -2.55
N LEU A 131 -3.95 -17.10 -3.52
CA LEU A 131 -3.68 -17.89 -4.73
C LEU A 131 -3.05 -19.24 -4.40
N SER A 132 -2.12 -19.26 -3.46
CA SER A 132 -1.45 -20.49 -3.03
C SER A 132 -2.47 -21.50 -2.48
N LEU A 133 -3.37 -21.01 -1.62
CA LEU A 133 -4.40 -21.88 -1.04
C LEU A 133 -5.39 -22.35 -2.09
N ARG A 134 -5.79 -21.48 -3.00
CA ARG A 134 -6.74 -21.82 -4.05
C ARG A 134 -6.21 -22.89 -4.99
N VAL A 135 -4.96 -22.74 -5.39
CA VAL A 135 -4.30 -23.74 -6.23
C VAL A 135 -4.19 -25.07 -5.52
N GLU A 136 -3.82 -25.08 -4.24
CA GLU A 136 -3.70 -26.29 -3.45
C GLU A 136 -5.04 -27.03 -3.34
N LEU A 137 -6.13 -26.30 -3.11
CA LEU A 137 -7.44 -26.90 -2.87
C LEU A 137 -8.17 -27.32 -4.14
N GLU A 138 -7.80 -26.79 -5.29
CA GLU A 138 -8.49 -27.07 -6.55
C GLU A 138 -7.76 -28.04 -7.48
N ILE A 139 -6.68 -28.62 -7.03
CA ILE A 139 -5.93 -29.64 -7.79
C ILE A 139 -6.51 -31.05 -7.60
#